data_c3114e9123c8ef5cea3f8eb4b36010de
#
_entry.id   c3114e9123c8ef5cea3f8eb4b36010de
#
_cell.length_a   1.000
_cell.length_b   1.000
_cell.length_c   1.000
_cell.angle_alpha   90.00
_cell.angle_beta   90.00
_cell.angle_gamma   90.00
#
_symmetry.space_group_name_H-M   'P 1'
#
loop_
_entity.id
_entity.type
_entity.pdbx_description
1 polymer ?
#
loop_
_entity_poly.entity_id
_entity_poly.type
_entity_poly.pdbx_seq_one_letter_code
_entity_poly.pdbx_strand_id
1 'polypeptide(L)'
;MKKFIFTTLAIALSFGTISASEINKTALNTVIEYPNVNTFCKLITSGNFEAVKAMVENGTDVNKKSTGLTPLMFAARYNKTKIVTLLINKGAKLKTKSKNGYTALQYAKMSKAHESYKLIAAALKK
;
A
#
# COMPACT_ATOMS: atom_id res chain seq x y z
N MET A 1 -49.39 -16.86 14.13
CA MET A 1 -48.89 -15.49 13.96
C MET A 1 -47.87 -15.09 15.02
N LYS A 2 -48.08 -15.46 16.26
CA LYS A 2 -47.13 -15.10 17.35
C LYS A 2 -45.75 -15.78 17.23
N LYS A 3 -45.66 -16.88 16.52
CA LYS A 3 -44.43 -17.67 16.37
C LYS A 3 -43.37 -17.00 15.50
N PHE A 4 -43.77 -16.09 14.63
CA PHE A 4 -42.83 -15.40 13.72
C PHE A 4 -41.95 -14.36 14.42
N ILE A 5 -42.40 -13.83 15.55
CA ILE A 5 -41.68 -12.83 16.32
C ILE A 5 -40.44 -13.43 17.00
N PHE A 6 -40.53 -14.71 17.39
CA PHE A 6 -39.42 -15.38 18.08
C PHE A 6 -38.29 -15.79 17.15
N THR A 7 -38.59 -16.05 15.88
CA THR A 7 -37.56 -16.42 14.90
C THR A 7 -36.70 -15.24 14.53
N THR A 8 -37.28 -14.04 14.45
CA THR A 8 -36.51 -12.82 14.18
C THR A 8 -35.60 -12.44 15.33
N LEU A 9 -36.02 -12.70 16.57
CA LEU A 9 -35.19 -12.41 17.74
C LEU A 9 -33.98 -13.34 17.81
N ALA A 10 -34.16 -14.62 17.46
CA ALA A 10 -33.07 -15.58 17.44
C ALA A 10 -31.99 -15.22 16.42
N ILE A 11 -32.37 -14.66 15.27
CA ILE A 11 -31.44 -14.22 14.25
C ILE A 11 -30.63 -13.00 14.71
N ALA A 12 -31.27 -12.08 15.42
CA ALA A 12 -30.60 -10.90 15.96
C ALA A 12 -29.51 -11.26 16.99
N LEU A 13 -29.74 -12.31 17.76
CA LEU A 13 -28.78 -12.77 18.77
C LEU A 13 -27.54 -13.42 18.15
N SER A 14 -27.64 -13.98 16.95
CA SER A 14 -26.49 -14.61 16.29
C SER A 14 -25.49 -13.60 15.77
N PHE A 15 -25.88 -12.35 15.55
CA PHE A 15 -24.94 -11.30 15.13
C PHE A 15 -24.06 -10.79 16.27
N GLY A 16 -24.44 -11.01 17.52
CA GLY A 16 -23.68 -10.55 18.67
C GLY A 16 -22.41 -11.34 18.97
N THR A 17 -22.17 -12.42 18.23
CA THR A 17 -21.01 -13.29 18.45
C THR A 17 -19.84 -13.03 17.54
N ILE A 18 -19.94 -12.09 16.61
CA ILE A 18 -18.82 -11.72 15.75
C ILE A 18 -17.78 -10.97 16.57
N SER A 19 -16.59 -11.55 16.70
CA SER A 19 -15.51 -10.94 17.47
C SER A 19 -14.94 -9.73 16.74
N ALA A 20 -14.49 -8.72 17.49
CA ALA A 20 -13.86 -7.54 16.94
C ALA A 20 -12.61 -7.87 16.12
N SER A 21 -11.91 -8.96 16.46
CA SER A 21 -10.74 -9.42 15.73
C SER A 21 -11.07 -9.92 14.32
N GLU A 22 -12.22 -10.54 14.13
CA GLU A 22 -12.68 -10.98 12.81
C GLU A 22 -13.07 -9.80 11.92
N ILE A 23 -13.73 -8.80 12.49
CA ILE A 23 -14.08 -7.58 11.77
C ILE A 23 -12.83 -6.85 11.30
N ASN A 24 -11.83 -6.72 12.15
CA ASN A 24 -10.59 -6.07 11.80
C ASN A 24 -9.83 -6.82 10.71
N LYS A 25 -9.81 -8.14 10.79
CA LYS A 25 -9.16 -8.99 9.79
C LYS A 25 -9.86 -8.89 8.42
N THR A 26 -11.17 -8.89 8.43
CA THR A 26 -11.98 -8.75 7.21
C THR A 26 -11.81 -7.36 6.60
N ALA A 27 -11.83 -6.31 7.43
CA ALA A 27 -11.63 -4.94 6.98
C ALA A 27 -10.24 -4.75 6.37
N LEU A 28 -9.20 -5.33 6.97
CA LEU A 28 -7.84 -5.28 6.45
C LEU A 28 -7.71 -6.00 5.11
N ASN A 29 -8.47 -7.06 4.92
CA ASN A 29 -8.43 -7.83 3.67
C ASN A 29 -9.26 -7.23 2.54
N THR A 30 -10.26 -6.42 2.85
CA THR A 30 -11.15 -5.85 1.83
C THR A 30 -10.69 -4.48 1.31
N VAL A 31 -9.77 -3.83 2.02
CA VAL A 31 -9.43 -2.42 1.72
C VAL A 31 -8.53 -2.26 0.50
N ILE A 32 -7.80 -3.30 0.06
CA ILE A 32 -6.82 -3.12 -1.01
C ILE A 32 -6.79 -4.34 -1.93
N GLU A 33 -7.73 -4.43 -2.83
CA GLU A 33 -7.66 -5.40 -3.91
C GLU A 33 -7.22 -4.71 -5.21
N TYR A 34 -5.91 -4.69 -5.42
CA TYR A 34 -5.34 -4.37 -6.73
C TYR A 34 -4.96 -5.71 -7.38
N PRO A 35 -5.82 -6.28 -8.22
CA PRO A 35 -5.69 -7.69 -8.62
C PRO A 35 -4.39 -8.02 -9.35
N ASN A 36 -3.74 -7.05 -9.94
CA ASN A 36 -2.53 -7.29 -10.75
C ASN A 36 -1.24 -6.71 -10.13
N VAL A 37 -1.33 -6.14 -8.93
CA VAL A 37 -0.16 -5.56 -8.26
C VAL A 37 0.47 -6.60 -7.35
N ASN A 38 1.81 -6.74 -7.40
CA ASN A 38 2.50 -7.71 -6.55
C ASN A 38 2.41 -7.33 -5.07
N THR A 39 2.64 -8.32 -4.20
CA THR A 39 2.50 -8.17 -2.75
C THR A 39 3.34 -7.02 -2.19
N PHE A 40 4.58 -6.88 -2.65
CA PHE A 40 5.48 -5.82 -2.20
C PHE A 40 4.89 -4.43 -2.46
N CYS A 41 4.41 -4.20 -3.68
CA CYS A 41 3.80 -2.91 -4.05
C CYS A 41 2.46 -2.68 -3.34
N LYS A 42 1.70 -3.74 -3.06
CA LYS A 42 0.47 -3.63 -2.26
C LYS A 42 0.77 -3.15 -0.84
N LEU A 43 1.79 -3.71 -0.21
CA LEU A 43 2.22 -3.28 1.14
C LEU A 43 2.71 -1.83 1.15
N ILE A 44 3.41 -1.41 0.10
CA ILE A 44 3.83 -0.01 -0.06
C ILE A 44 2.61 0.91 -0.15
N THR A 45 1.65 0.58 -0.99
CA THR A 45 0.43 1.37 -1.19
C THR A 45 -0.37 1.50 0.10
N SER A 46 -0.43 0.42 0.91
CA SER A 46 -1.11 0.45 2.21
C SER A 46 -0.33 1.19 3.30
N GLY A 47 0.95 1.50 3.05
CA GLY A 47 1.79 2.16 4.03
C GLY A 47 2.31 1.25 5.13
N ASN A 48 2.33 -0.05 4.91
CA ASN A 48 2.82 -1.02 5.90
C ASN A 48 4.35 -1.04 5.91
N PHE A 49 4.94 -0.07 6.59
CA PHE A 49 6.38 0.15 6.66
C PHE A 49 7.12 -1.09 7.16
N GLU A 50 6.65 -1.69 8.25
CA GLU A 50 7.34 -2.83 8.87
C GLU A 50 7.37 -4.05 7.94
N ALA A 51 6.28 -4.33 7.24
CA ALA A 51 6.24 -5.43 6.28
C ALA A 51 7.13 -5.15 5.06
N VAL A 52 7.12 -3.91 4.56
CA VAL A 52 7.99 -3.49 3.44
C VAL A 52 9.45 -3.62 3.84
N LYS A 53 9.82 -3.14 5.03
CA LYS A 53 11.17 -3.23 5.57
C LYS A 53 11.63 -4.68 5.69
N ALA A 54 10.78 -5.55 6.24
CA ALA A 54 11.08 -6.97 6.38
C ALA A 54 11.33 -7.64 5.03
N MET A 55 10.51 -7.34 4.03
CA MET A 55 10.71 -7.88 2.68
C MET A 55 12.02 -7.41 2.04
N VAL A 56 12.35 -6.13 2.21
CA VAL A 56 13.62 -5.57 1.70
C VAL A 56 14.82 -6.24 2.39
N GLU A 57 14.76 -6.41 3.69
CA GLU A 57 15.82 -7.08 4.46
C GLU A 57 15.98 -8.55 4.06
N ASN A 58 14.90 -9.19 3.61
CA ASN A 58 14.91 -10.57 3.11
C ASN A 58 15.31 -10.69 1.63
N GLY A 59 15.73 -9.60 1.00
CA GLY A 59 16.27 -9.62 -0.36
C GLY A 59 15.29 -9.32 -1.48
N THR A 60 14.11 -8.78 -1.18
CA THR A 60 13.16 -8.36 -2.22
C THR A 60 13.79 -7.27 -3.09
N ASP A 61 13.67 -7.41 -4.42
CA ASP A 61 14.16 -6.44 -5.38
C ASP A 61 13.34 -5.14 -5.29
N VAL A 62 13.99 -4.06 -4.82
CA VAL A 62 13.32 -2.76 -4.65
C VAL A 62 13.02 -2.06 -5.98
N ASN A 63 13.56 -2.57 -7.10
CA ASN A 63 13.40 -1.97 -8.43
C ASN A 63 12.48 -2.77 -9.37
N LYS A 64 11.92 -3.88 -8.91
CA LYS A 64 11.06 -4.72 -9.74
C LYS A 64 9.72 -4.03 -9.98
N LYS A 65 9.42 -3.78 -11.26
CA LYS A 65 8.14 -3.16 -11.64
C LYS A 65 6.96 -4.09 -11.41
N SER A 66 5.85 -3.51 -11.02
CA SER A 66 4.54 -4.15 -10.96
C SER A 66 3.55 -3.25 -11.69
N THR A 67 2.81 -3.80 -12.63
CA THR A 67 1.89 -3.06 -13.51
C THR A 67 2.54 -1.87 -14.23
N GLY A 68 3.84 -1.98 -14.53
CA GLY A 68 4.60 -0.95 -15.23
C GLY A 68 5.14 0.18 -14.36
N LEU A 69 4.99 0.10 -13.02
CA LEU A 69 5.52 1.07 -12.07
C LEU A 69 6.54 0.43 -11.13
N THR A 70 7.58 1.19 -10.76
CA THR A 70 8.54 0.74 -9.75
C THR A 70 7.94 0.88 -8.34
N PRO A 71 8.48 0.17 -7.33
CA PRO A 71 8.08 0.36 -5.95
C PRO A 71 8.17 1.83 -5.47
N LEU A 72 9.24 2.54 -5.88
CA LEU A 72 9.39 3.96 -5.53
C LEU A 72 8.27 4.82 -6.13
N MET A 73 7.80 4.50 -7.34
CA MET A 73 6.67 5.20 -7.96
C MET A 73 5.38 5.02 -7.17
N PHE A 74 5.12 3.81 -6.67
CA PHE A 74 3.96 3.57 -5.80
C PHE A 74 4.08 4.38 -4.50
N ALA A 75 5.22 4.35 -3.84
CA ALA A 75 5.44 5.11 -2.60
C ALA A 75 5.29 6.62 -2.81
N ALA A 76 5.82 7.13 -3.92
CA ALA A 76 5.74 8.54 -4.29
C ALA A 76 4.29 8.98 -4.57
N ARG A 77 3.58 8.18 -5.37
CA ARG A 77 2.20 8.46 -5.75
C ARG A 77 1.25 8.53 -4.55
N TYR A 78 1.46 7.67 -3.57
CA TYR A 78 0.62 7.58 -2.38
C TYR A 78 1.21 8.30 -1.17
N ASN A 79 2.28 9.07 -1.38
CA ASN A 79 2.95 9.89 -0.36
C ASN A 79 3.37 9.09 0.89
N LYS A 80 3.90 7.89 0.68
CA LYS A 80 4.38 7.03 1.76
C LYS A 80 5.83 7.40 2.08
N THR A 81 6.02 8.50 2.80
CA THR A 81 7.31 9.16 2.99
C THR A 81 8.38 8.30 3.65
N LYS A 82 8.02 7.54 4.68
CA LYS A 82 8.96 6.61 5.34
C LYS A 82 9.42 5.51 4.40
N ILE A 83 8.51 5.02 3.56
CA ILE A 83 8.81 3.99 2.56
C ILE A 83 9.66 4.58 1.44
N VAL A 84 9.37 5.81 1.00
CA VAL A 84 10.21 6.53 0.03
C VAL A 84 11.66 6.58 0.53
N THR A 85 11.87 7.00 1.76
CA THR A 85 13.19 7.07 2.38
C THR A 85 13.86 5.69 2.44
N LEU A 86 13.14 4.69 2.88
CA LEU A 86 13.64 3.32 2.94
C LEU A 86 14.09 2.82 1.56
N LEU A 87 13.26 2.98 0.54
CA LEU A 87 13.57 2.52 -0.81
C LEU A 87 14.78 3.25 -1.39
N ILE A 88 14.88 4.56 -1.20
CA ILE A 88 16.05 5.33 -1.65
C ILE A 88 17.32 4.82 -0.96
N ASN A 89 17.28 4.60 0.35
CA ASN A 89 18.43 4.09 1.11
C ASN A 89 18.83 2.67 0.70
N LYS A 90 17.90 1.91 0.15
CA LYS A 90 18.15 0.52 -0.31
C LYS A 90 18.42 0.42 -1.80
N GLY A 91 18.74 1.52 -2.45
CA GLY A 91 19.19 1.53 -3.84
C GLY A 91 18.09 1.63 -4.90
N ALA A 92 16.93 2.15 -4.55
CA ALA A 92 15.88 2.40 -5.54
C ALA A 92 16.39 3.36 -6.61
N LYS A 93 16.20 3.01 -7.88
CA LYS A 93 16.58 3.82 -9.02
C LYS A 93 15.63 5.00 -9.15
N LEU A 94 16.18 6.22 -9.10
CA LEU A 94 15.39 7.45 -9.07
C LEU A 94 14.90 7.90 -10.44
N LYS A 95 15.64 7.57 -11.50
CA LYS A 95 15.40 8.07 -12.85
C LYS A 95 14.66 7.09 -13.76
N THR A 96 14.34 5.91 -13.28
CA THR A 96 13.59 4.91 -14.04
C THR A 96 12.23 5.46 -14.41
N LYS A 97 11.82 5.22 -15.65
CA LYS A 97 10.50 5.63 -16.15
C LYS A 97 9.51 4.48 -16.09
N SER A 98 8.26 4.80 -15.77
CA SER A 98 7.15 3.87 -15.86
C SER A 98 6.83 3.55 -17.32
N LYS A 99 5.93 2.59 -17.56
CA LYS A 99 5.45 2.30 -18.90
C LYS A 99 4.81 3.53 -19.58
N ASN A 100 4.32 4.49 -18.80
CA ASN A 100 3.75 5.74 -19.32
C ASN A 100 4.80 6.85 -19.48
N GLY A 101 6.06 6.57 -19.18
CA GLY A 101 7.16 7.52 -19.35
C GLY A 101 7.39 8.47 -18.18
N TYR A 102 6.80 8.24 -17.02
CA TYR A 102 6.95 9.11 -15.85
C TYR A 102 7.92 8.52 -14.82
N THR A 103 8.70 9.40 -14.19
CA THR A 103 9.58 9.05 -13.08
C THR A 103 8.82 9.11 -11.75
N ALA A 104 9.42 8.56 -10.67
CA ALA A 104 8.84 8.65 -9.33
C ALA A 104 8.61 10.11 -8.90
N LEU A 105 9.56 11.00 -9.23
CA LEU A 105 9.42 12.44 -8.94
C LEU A 105 8.17 13.04 -9.61
N GLN A 106 7.95 12.69 -10.87
CA GLN A 106 6.78 13.14 -11.61
C GLN A 106 5.47 12.60 -11.03
N TYR A 107 5.46 11.33 -10.58
CA TYR A 107 4.28 10.77 -9.89
C TYR A 107 3.98 11.51 -8.59
N ALA A 108 5.01 11.84 -7.81
CA ALA A 108 4.83 12.65 -6.59
C ALA A 108 4.23 14.01 -6.91
N LYS A 109 4.72 14.67 -7.95
CA LYS A 109 4.23 15.97 -8.40
C LYS A 109 2.76 15.89 -8.85
N MET A 110 2.42 14.94 -9.69
CA MET A 110 1.06 14.76 -10.21
C MET A 110 0.05 14.41 -9.12
N SER A 111 0.49 13.69 -8.10
CA SER A 111 -0.35 13.28 -6.97
C SER A 111 -0.39 14.31 -5.85
N LYS A 112 0.31 15.44 -6.00
CA LYS A 112 0.45 16.48 -4.96
C LYS A 112 1.08 15.92 -3.68
N ALA A 113 1.93 14.91 -3.80
CA ALA A 113 2.66 14.30 -2.69
C ALA A 113 3.91 15.13 -2.38
N HIS A 114 3.72 16.28 -1.76
CA HIS A 114 4.78 17.29 -1.59
C HIS A 114 5.98 16.77 -0.80
N GLU A 115 5.75 16.02 0.26
CA GLU A 115 6.84 15.48 1.08
C GLU A 115 7.65 14.44 0.32
N SER A 116 7.00 13.51 -0.36
CA SER A 116 7.67 12.54 -1.21
C SER A 116 8.45 13.22 -2.34
N TYR A 117 7.87 14.25 -2.93
CA TYR A 117 8.54 15.05 -3.95
C TYR A 117 9.85 15.63 -3.42
N LYS A 118 9.82 16.26 -2.25
CA LYS A 118 11.01 16.85 -1.62
C LYS A 118 12.09 15.81 -1.36
N LEU A 119 11.70 14.64 -0.83
CA LEU A 119 12.63 13.56 -0.53
C LEU A 119 13.34 13.04 -1.79
N ILE A 120 12.58 12.81 -2.85
CA ILE A 120 13.13 12.30 -4.12
C ILE A 120 13.99 13.39 -4.80
N ALA A 121 13.52 14.63 -4.82
CA ALA A 121 14.27 15.74 -5.38
C ALA A 121 15.62 15.93 -4.67
N ALA A 122 15.64 15.84 -3.36
CA ALA A 122 16.86 15.92 -2.56
C ALA A 122 17.83 14.77 -2.89
N ALA A 123 17.30 13.56 -3.04
CA ALA A 123 18.11 12.39 -3.40
C ALA A 123 18.73 12.52 -4.81
N LEU A 124 18.02 13.15 -5.74
CA LEU A 124 18.50 13.37 -7.09
C LEU A 124 19.67 14.37 -7.18
N LYS A 125 19.81 15.23 -6.17
CA LYS A 125 20.88 16.23 -6.12
C LYS A 125 22.21 15.68 -5.57
N LYS A 126 22.20 14.50 -5.00
CA LYS A 126 23.40 13.88 -4.41
C LYS A 126 24.36 13.29 -5.44
#